data_e0c6b5ab15b5b95a86e6214589a0def4
#
_entry.id   e0c6b5ab15b5b95a86e6214589a0def4
#
_cell.length_a   1.000
_cell.length_b   1.000
_cell.length_c   1.000
_cell.angle_alpha   90.00
_cell.angle_beta   90.00
_cell.angle_gamma   90.00
#
_symmetry.space_group_name_H-M   'P 1'
#
loop_
_entity.id
_entity.type
_entity.pdbx_description
1 polymer ?
#
loop_
_entity_poly.entity_id
_entity_poly.type
_entity_poly.pdbx_seq_one_letter_code
_entity_poly.pdbx_strand_id
1 'polypeptide(L)'
;MNNAPYAPWEHYPKNLRHYEIENPMSVVVDFFSTDSVNGHGRRLKEWRYYVVNDEHYDEKRHGPGTLLFVYDLNLRILEAMYLLLVNYKRFSYHRDEVTEEQLEKEKELWEFYPKNLSLKEQLEPYRVVKKVFKKIKPQEYRDQLHEWSHVALYNNADVESLYAGEVITVYENLIKLYSAAWLICQREGGRPQLKRSKLEHGLTETSTEPIALRTINPEPTAAEKLALEEIKNLILKRCPQVQMIIHLGTHPKPFTFYLLILINDDEKTPEHEISNKIEDNCQYLANVHAIVHKANSAKEALNIGRRFWSTVMDKGFVLYQSPELILPAHQEITKEVLLERATFNWDRWGKQGNEFLRGAELYRADNNFRLAAFLLHQSVESVLKAIIQAVIGYRVQMHNLSRLLRLTLLFTDELKEVFELTTTKGAQLYQLLQNAYSQSRYNSSFDPDGDSVTILSKKVTKFNQVAERIYKQNIEDIKC
;
A
#
# COMPACT_ATOMS: atom_id res chain seq x y z
N MET A 1 -0.84 -40.90 23.19
CA MET A 1 -1.66 -39.70 23.32
C MET A 1 -0.70 -38.55 23.57
N ASN A 2 -0.44 -37.71 22.60
CA ASN A 2 0.42 -36.54 22.76
C ASN A 2 -0.32 -35.56 23.70
N ASN A 3 0.15 -35.43 24.90
CA ASN A 3 -0.21 -34.34 25.77
C ASN A 3 0.37 -33.04 25.17
N ALA A 4 -0.31 -32.46 24.18
CA ALA A 4 -0.01 -31.13 23.80
C ALA A 4 -0.37 -30.21 24.98
N PRO A 5 0.55 -29.40 25.52
CA PRO A 5 0.31 -28.58 26.70
C PRO A 5 -0.69 -27.45 26.42
N TYR A 6 -1.11 -27.30 25.18
CA TYR A 6 -1.96 -26.19 24.70
C TYR A 6 -3.37 -26.68 24.34
N ALA A 7 -4.35 -25.90 24.65
CA ALA A 7 -5.73 -26.14 24.26
C ALA A 7 -5.89 -26.06 22.73
N PRO A 8 -6.91 -26.73 22.11
CA PRO A 8 -7.07 -26.74 20.64
C PRO A 8 -7.14 -25.35 20.00
N TRP A 9 -7.71 -24.37 20.67
CA TRP A 9 -7.80 -22.98 20.20
C TRP A 9 -6.48 -22.21 20.24
N GLU A 10 -5.45 -22.72 20.92
CA GLU A 10 -4.10 -22.12 20.91
C GLU A 10 -3.38 -22.31 19.58
N HIS A 11 -3.83 -23.23 18.76
CA HIS A 11 -3.29 -23.46 17.41
C HIS A 11 -3.81 -22.46 16.37
N TYR A 12 -4.82 -21.65 16.72
CA TYR A 12 -5.33 -20.61 15.83
C TYR A 12 -4.48 -19.33 15.90
N PRO A 13 -4.35 -18.61 14.78
CA PRO A 13 -3.72 -17.29 14.79
C PRO A 13 -4.51 -16.35 15.72
N LYS A 14 -3.81 -15.71 16.65
CA LYS A 14 -4.41 -14.75 17.61
C LYS A 14 -4.12 -13.31 17.27
N ASN A 15 -3.03 -13.07 16.53
CA ASN A 15 -2.52 -11.74 16.24
C ASN A 15 -2.81 -11.30 14.79
N LEU A 16 -3.49 -12.14 14.02
CA LEU A 16 -3.93 -11.85 12.66
C LEU A 16 -5.42 -11.53 12.63
N ARG A 17 -5.78 -10.56 11.82
CA ARG A 17 -7.18 -10.25 11.50
C ARG A 17 -7.73 -11.30 10.53
N HIS A 18 -9.05 -11.42 10.42
CA HIS A 18 -9.69 -12.42 9.58
C HIS A 18 -9.17 -12.39 8.12
N TYR A 19 -9.09 -11.21 7.52
CA TYR A 19 -8.59 -11.05 6.15
C TYR A 19 -7.10 -11.40 6.00
N GLU A 20 -6.29 -11.25 7.06
CA GLU A 20 -4.89 -11.64 7.09
C GLU A 20 -4.71 -13.16 7.21
N ILE A 21 -5.65 -13.84 7.87
CA ILE A 21 -5.71 -15.30 7.92
C ILE A 21 -6.05 -15.87 6.53
N GLU A 22 -6.96 -15.22 5.81
CA GLU A 22 -7.31 -15.60 4.43
C GLU A 22 -6.18 -15.30 3.45
N ASN A 23 -5.43 -14.23 3.68
CA ASN A 23 -4.29 -13.81 2.86
C ASN A 23 -3.04 -13.52 3.71
N PRO A 24 -2.36 -14.57 4.23
CA PRO A 24 -1.19 -14.37 5.09
C PRO A 24 0.01 -13.73 4.38
N MET A 25 0.05 -13.74 3.04
CA MET A 25 1.10 -13.05 2.27
C MET A 25 1.03 -11.53 2.46
N SER A 26 -0.16 -10.95 2.65
CA SER A 26 -0.30 -9.52 2.92
C SER A 26 0.48 -9.09 4.17
N VAL A 27 0.48 -9.92 5.21
CA VAL A 27 1.23 -9.65 6.45
C VAL A 27 2.74 -9.69 6.21
N VAL A 28 3.22 -10.60 5.34
CA VAL A 28 4.64 -10.69 4.98
C VAL A 28 5.07 -9.46 4.17
N VAL A 29 4.25 -9.02 3.23
CA VAL A 29 4.48 -7.79 2.46
C VAL A 29 4.49 -6.57 3.38
N ASP A 30 3.53 -6.46 4.29
CA ASP A 30 3.45 -5.37 5.27
C ASP A 30 4.66 -5.35 6.21
N PHE A 31 5.12 -6.52 6.67
CA PHE A 31 6.32 -6.64 7.50
C PHE A 31 7.54 -6.02 6.81
N PHE A 32 7.81 -6.36 5.54
CA PHE A 32 8.92 -5.78 4.79
C PHE A 32 8.68 -4.37 4.25
N SER A 33 7.46 -3.87 4.32
CA SER A 33 7.18 -2.46 4.06
C SER A 33 7.53 -1.54 5.24
N THR A 34 7.56 -2.08 6.46
CA THR A 34 7.90 -1.32 7.67
C THR A 34 9.41 -1.15 7.85
N ASP A 35 10.22 -2.14 7.47
CA ASP A 35 11.69 -2.08 7.48
C ASP A 35 12.30 -3.16 6.57
N SER A 36 13.58 -3.01 6.24
CA SER A 36 14.37 -4.02 5.52
C SER A 36 14.63 -5.27 6.38
N VAL A 37 15.00 -6.38 5.74
CA VAL A 37 15.45 -7.60 6.45
C VAL A 37 16.53 -7.31 7.47
N ASN A 38 17.51 -6.47 7.09
CA ASN A 38 18.59 -6.06 7.99
C ASN A 38 18.09 -5.15 9.12
N GLY A 39 17.10 -4.29 8.87
CA GLY A 39 16.48 -3.43 9.87
C GLY A 39 15.74 -4.24 10.93
N HIS A 40 14.88 -5.17 10.51
CA HIS A 40 14.22 -6.10 11.42
C HIS A 40 15.22 -6.96 12.22
N GLY A 41 16.27 -7.45 11.55
CA GLY A 41 17.33 -8.22 12.22
C GLY A 41 18.08 -7.41 13.26
N ARG A 42 18.30 -6.10 13.03
CA ARG A 42 18.95 -5.21 14.00
C ARG A 42 18.07 -4.99 15.23
N ARG A 43 16.78 -4.72 15.05
CA ARG A 43 15.84 -4.55 16.17
C ARG A 43 15.68 -5.82 16.99
N LEU A 44 15.62 -6.97 16.33
CA LEU A 44 15.59 -8.27 17.02
C LEU A 44 16.88 -8.53 17.81
N LYS A 45 18.05 -8.16 17.25
CA LYS A 45 19.34 -8.27 17.91
C LYS A 45 19.43 -7.37 19.14
N GLU A 46 18.91 -6.16 19.04
CA GLU A 46 18.83 -5.21 20.14
C GLU A 46 17.90 -5.72 21.24
N TRP A 47 16.70 -6.17 20.89
CA TRP A 47 15.78 -6.79 21.86
C TRP A 47 16.43 -7.99 22.58
N ARG A 48 17.06 -8.93 21.83
CA ARG A 48 17.82 -10.03 22.40
C ARG A 48 18.90 -9.56 23.36
N TYR A 49 19.60 -8.47 23.08
CA TYR A 49 20.65 -7.92 23.95
C TYR A 49 20.10 -7.61 25.33
N TYR A 50 18.98 -6.90 25.43
CA TYR A 50 18.34 -6.55 26.70
C TYR A 50 17.87 -7.81 27.47
N VAL A 51 17.34 -8.80 26.74
CA VAL A 51 16.84 -10.05 27.36
C VAL A 51 18.00 -10.91 27.93
N VAL A 52 19.12 -11.00 27.19
CA VAL A 52 20.26 -11.84 27.62
C VAL A 52 21.08 -11.20 28.72
N ASN A 53 21.16 -9.89 28.78
CA ASN A 53 21.94 -9.16 29.78
C ASN A 53 21.12 -8.73 31.00
N ASP A 54 19.84 -9.06 31.04
CA ASP A 54 18.92 -8.67 32.11
C ASP A 54 18.89 -7.13 32.30
N GLU A 55 19.00 -6.39 31.20
CA GLU A 55 19.01 -4.95 31.17
C GLU A 55 17.62 -4.41 30.81
N HIS A 56 17.23 -3.30 31.44
CA HIS A 56 15.98 -2.61 31.10
C HIS A 56 16.09 -1.91 29.74
N TYR A 57 15.07 -2.11 28.89
CA TYR A 57 14.97 -1.45 27.60
C TYR A 57 14.65 0.04 27.78
N ASP A 58 15.69 0.86 27.71
CA ASP A 58 15.61 2.31 27.80
C ASP A 58 16.01 2.96 26.47
N GLU A 59 15.12 2.91 25.49
CA GLU A 59 15.31 3.67 24.27
C GLU A 59 14.84 5.10 24.48
N LYS A 60 15.78 6.02 24.74
CA LYS A 60 15.53 7.46 25.01
C LYS A 60 14.72 8.17 23.90
N ARG A 61 14.69 7.59 22.70
CA ARG A 61 14.08 8.21 21.52
C ARG A 61 12.64 7.77 21.27
N HIS A 62 12.26 6.54 21.59
CA HIS A 62 10.97 5.94 21.21
C HIS A 62 10.22 5.26 22.36
N GLY A 63 10.87 5.05 23.49
CA GLY A 63 10.29 4.44 24.67
C GLY A 63 9.81 2.99 24.48
N PRO A 64 9.12 2.41 25.48
CA PRO A 64 8.65 1.03 25.49
C PRO A 64 7.74 0.66 24.31
N GLY A 65 7.06 1.65 23.71
CA GLY A 65 6.18 1.45 22.55
C GLY A 65 6.87 0.87 21.33
N THR A 66 8.17 1.18 21.14
CA THR A 66 8.96 0.59 20.02
C THR A 66 9.16 -0.91 20.22
N LEU A 67 9.46 -1.34 21.43
CA LEU A 67 9.62 -2.77 21.74
C LEU A 67 8.32 -3.54 21.55
N LEU A 68 7.21 -2.99 22.05
CA LEU A 68 5.88 -3.58 21.87
C LEU A 68 5.49 -3.67 20.39
N PHE A 69 5.82 -2.66 19.60
CA PHE A 69 5.63 -2.69 18.15
C PHE A 69 6.46 -3.81 17.47
N VAL A 70 7.72 -3.98 17.87
CA VAL A 70 8.58 -5.07 17.38
C VAL A 70 8.02 -6.43 17.81
N TYR A 71 7.53 -6.54 19.03
CA TYR A 71 6.86 -7.73 19.56
C TYR A 71 5.65 -8.11 18.69
N ASP A 72 4.73 -7.17 18.45
CA ASP A 72 3.53 -7.39 17.64
C ASP A 72 3.88 -7.81 16.21
N LEU A 73 4.85 -7.15 15.58
CA LEU A 73 5.34 -7.51 14.24
C LEU A 73 5.86 -8.96 14.19
N ASN A 74 6.60 -9.37 15.23
CA ASN A 74 7.15 -10.73 15.29
C ASN A 74 6.07 -11.79 15.46
N LEU A 75 5.06 -11.54 16.28
CA LEU A 75 3.93 -12.46 16.42
C LEU A 75 3.16 -12.60 15.09
N ARG A 76 2.90 -11.52 14.43
CA ARG A 76 2.15 -11.50 13.16
C ARG A 76 2.91 -12.21 12.05
N ILE A 77 4.21 -11.95 11.87
CA ILE A 77 4.99 -12.63 10.83
C ILE A 77 5.13 -14.13 11.12
N LEU A 78 5.28 -14.55 12.37
CA LEU A 78 5.30 -15.97 12.76
C LEU A 78 4.00 -16.67 12.38
N GLU A 79 2.86 -16.12 12.74
CA GLU A 79 1.55 -16.70 12.45
C GLU A 79 1.30 -16.74 10.92
N ALA A 80 1.62 -15.67 10.20
CA ALA A 80 1.49 -15.61 8.74
C ALA A 80 2.36 -16.65 8.03
N MET A 81 3.62 -16.78 8.43
CA MET A 81 4.54 -17.77 7.85
C MET A 81 4.13 -19.19 8.15
N TYR A 82 3.54 -19.46 9.30
CA TYR A 82 2.96 -20.76 9.62
C TYR A 82 1.77 -21.10 8.73
N LEU A 83 0.86 -20.15 8.51
CA LEU A 83 -0.27 -20.32 7.59
C LEU A 83 0.19 -20.56 6.14
N LEU A 84 1.19 -19.80 5.68
CA LEU A 84 1.81 -20.02 4.37
C LEU A 84 2.42 -21.42 4.24
N LEU A 85 3.06 -21.93 5.29
CA LEU A 85 3.59 -23.30 5.30
C LEU A 85 2.47 -24.36 5.24
N VAL A 86 1.34 -24.13 5.93
CA VAL A 86 0.17 -25.03 5.87
C VAL A 86 -0.41 -25.04 4.45
N ASN A 87 -0.56 -23.86 3.85
CA ASN A 87 -1.04 -23.71 2.47
C ASN A 87 -0.05 -24.33 1.46
N TYR A 88 1.25 -24.14 1.66
CA TYR A 88 2.30 -24.74 0.84
C TYR A 88 2.18 -26.26 0.78
N LYS A 89 1.98 -26.91 1.92
CA LYS A 89 1.80 -28.37 1.99
C LYS A 89 0.54 -28.86 1.29
N ARG A 90 -0.50 -28.03 1.29
CA ARG A 90 -1.82 -28.36 0.71
C ARG A 90 -1.87 -28.23 -0.81
N PHE A 91 -1.04 -27.31 -1.39
CA PHE A 91 -1.08 -26.95 -2.80
C PHE A 91 0.25 -27.16 -3.53
N SER A 92 1.10 -28.09 -3.06
CA SER A 92 2.48 -28.31 -3.57
C SER A 92 2.57 -28.79 -5.03
N TYR A 93 1.48 -29.13 -5.69
CA TYR A 93 1.48 -29.72 -7.05
C TYR A 93 1.59 -28.72 -8.22
N HIS A 94 1.66 -27.41 -7.97
CA HIS A 94 1.59 -26.39 -9.04
C HIS A 94 2.65 -25.29 -8.96
N ARG A 95 3.80 -25.56 -8.35
CA ARG A 95 4.88 -24.55 -8.28
C ARG A 95 6.06 -24.98 -9.13
N ASP A 96 6.51 -24.05 -9.99
CA ASP A 96 7.74 -24.23 -10.72
C ASP A 96 8.93 -24.25 -9.74
N GLU A 97 9.82 -25.25 -9.89
CA GLU A 97 11.05 -25.32 -9.10
C GLU A 97 12.00 -24.21 -9.53
N VAL A 98 12.46 -23.42 -8.58
CA VAL A 98 13.47 -22.37 -8.84
C VAL A 98 14.79 -23.05 -9.22
N THR A 99 15.30 -22.72 -10.40
CA THR A 99 16.59 -23.25 -10.88
C THR A 99 17.77 -22.42 -10.36
N GLU A 100 18.98 -22.99 -10.37
CA GLU A 100 20.19 -22.25 -10.00
C GLU A 100 20.44 -21.05 -10.92
N GLU A 101 20.09 -21.15 -12.21
CA GLU A 101 20.18 -20.04 -13.15
C GLU A 101 19.24 -18.89 -12.78
N GLN A 102 18.02 -19.20 -12.39
CA GLN A 102 17.05 -18.21 -11.90
C GLN A 102 17.54 -17.55 -10.62
N LEU A 103 18.14 -18.33 -9.72
CA LEU A 103 18.70 -17.85 -8.46
C LEU A 103 19.84 -16.84 -8.67
N GLU A 104 20.74 -17.10 -9.64
CA GLU A 104 21.80 -16.14 -9.98
C GLU A 104 21.21 -14.85 -10.60
N LYS A 105 20.17 -14.94 -11.43
CA LYS A 105 19.45 -13.77 -11.96
C LYS A 105 18.81 -12.97 -10.81
N GLU A 106 18.20 -13.63 -9.82
CA GLU A 106 17.63 -12.97 -8.65
C GLU A 106 18.72 -12.21 -7.84
N LYS A 107 19.88 -12.81 -7.61
CA LYS A 107 21.02 -12.17 -6.92
C LYS A 107 21.55 -10.94 -7.66
N GLU A 108 21.54 -10.98 -8.99
CA GLU A 108 21.96 -9.85 -9.82
C GLU A 108 20.93 -8.71 -9.82
N LEU A 109 19.65 -9.04 -9.83
CA LEU A 109 18.57 -8.07 -10.03
C LEU A 109 18.03 -7.47 -8.73
N TRP A 110 17.99 -8.25 -7.64
CA TRP A 110 17.37 -7.79 -6.40
C TRP A 110 18.29 -6.90 -5.57
N GLU A 111 17.72 -5.87 -4.94
CA GLU A 111 18.45 -4.93 -4.07
C GLU A 111 19.12 -5.63 -2.88
N PHE A 112 18.45 -6.63 -2.32
CA PHE A 112 18.94 -7.44 -1.22
C PHE A 112 18.79 -8.92 -1.54
N TYR A 113 19.78 -9.73 -1.12
CA TYR A 113 19.71 -11.18 -1.18
C TYR A 113 20.27 -11.80 0.10
N PRO A 114 19.54 -12.72 0.79
CA PRO A 114 19.96 -13.28 2.08
C PRO A 114 21.21 -14.16 1.92
N LYS A 115 22.23 -13.89 2.76
CA LYS A 115 23.50 -14.65 2.77
C LYS A 115 23.54 -15.77 3.81
N ASN A 116 22.59 -15.79 4.74
CA ASN A 116 22.54 -16.73 5.88
C ASN A 116 21.75 -18.00 5.59
N LEU A 117 21.34 -18.24 4.35
CA LEU A 117 20.65 -19.43 3.87
C LEU A 117 21.59 -20.26 2.99
N SER A 118 21.55 -21.59 3.16
CA SER A 118 22.24 -22.53 2.27
C SER A 118 21.60 -22.53 0.87
N LEU A 119 22.31 -23.00 -0.16
CA LEU A 119 21.80 -23.09 -1.53
C LEU A 119 20.44 -23.80 -1.59
N LYS A 120 20.29 -24.94 -0.90
CA LYS A 120 19.03 -25.69 -0.82
C LYS A 120 17.89 -24.88 -0.16
N GLU A 121 18.22 -24.01 0.80
CA GLU A 121 17.26 -23.14 1.47
C GLU A 121 16.93 -21.90 0.62
N GLN A 122 17.87 -21.45 -0.21
CA GLN A 122 17.63 -20.38 -1.18
C GLN A 122 16.73 -20.85 -2.34
N LEU A 123 16.95 -22.08 -2.84
CA LEU A 123 16.09 -22.66 -3.87
C LEU A 123 14.67 -22.92 -3.36
N GLU A 124 14.54 -23.46 -2.15
CA GLU A 124 13.24 -23.79 -1.55
C GLU A 124 13.13 -23.19 -0.13
N PRO A 125 12.78 -21.91 0.01
CA PRO A 125 12.75 -21.22 1.30
C PRO A 125 11.74 -21.78 2.30
N TYR A 126 10.69 -22.48 1.85
CA TYR A 126 9.76 -23.19 2.72
C TYR A 126 10.42 -24.31 3.54
N ARG A 127 11.60 -24.80 3.14
CA ARG A 127 12.42 -25.72 3.98
C ARG A 127 12.84 -25.07 5.29
N VAL A 128 13.18 -23.77 5.25
CA VAL A 128 13.52 -23.01 6.46
C VAL A 128 12.30 -22.89 7.35
N VAL A 129 11.18 -22.47 6.78
CA VAL A 129 9.90 -22.30 7.51
C VAL A 129 9.49 -23.61 8.19
N LYS A 130 9.62 -24.74 7.46
CA LYS A 130 9.34 -26.08 8.00
C LYS A 130 10.28 -26.43 9.16
N LYS A 131 11.59 -26.11 9.06
CA LYS A 131 12.57 -26.38 10.12
C LYS A 131 12.30 -25.54 11.37
N VAL A 132 11.99 -24.26 11.19
CA VAL A 132 11.67 -23.33 12.27
C VAL A 132 10.49 -23.84 13.08
N PHE A 133 9.36 -24.18 12.43
CA PHE A 133 8.17 -24.67 13.13
C PHE A 133 8.17 -26.16 13.49
N LYS A 134 9.18 -26.92 13.06
CA LYS A 134 9.40 -28.30 13.55
C LYS A 134 10.01 -28.32 14.95
N LYS A 135 10.92 -27.36 15.23
CA LYS A 135 11.63 -27.27 16.52
C LYS A 135 10.77 -26.64 17.61
N ILE A 136 10.15 -25.50 17.29
CA ILE A 136 9.35 -24.70 18.21
C ILE A 136 8.01 -24.44 17.52
N LYS A 137 6.89 -24.63 18.20
CA LYS A 137 5.57 -24.41 17.64
C LYS A 137 5.20 -22.91 17.69
N PRO A 138 4.23 -22.44 16.89
CA PRO A 138 3.82 -21.04 16.90
C PRO A 138 3.41 -20.53 18.28
N GLN A 139 2.69 -21.33 19.07
CA GLN A 139 2.29 -20.98 20.43
C GLN A 139 3.49 -20.87 21.38
N GLU A 140 4.49 -21.76 21.26
CA GLU A 140 5.72 -21.71 22.05
C GLU A 140 6.53 -20.44 21.71
N TYR A 141 6.57 -20.01 20.44
CA TYR A 141 7.15 -18.72 20.06
C TYR A 141 6.42 -17.55 20.70
N ARG A 142 5.08 -17.59 20.77
CA ARG A 142 4.30 -16.51 21.43
C ARG A 142 4.68 -16.40 22.89
N ASP A 143 4.75 -17.52 23.59
CA ASP A 143 5.11 -17.55 25.02
C ASP A 143 6.53 -17.03 25.23
N GLN A 144 7.49 -17.52 24.45
CA GLN A 144 8.89 -17.09 24.50
C GLN A 144 9.03 -15.56 24.24
N LEU A 145 8.39 -15.05 23.20
CA LEU A 145 8.45 -13.61 22.88
C LEU A 145 7.70 -12.75 23.90
N HIS A 146 6.66 -13.30 24.53
CA HIS A 146 5.98 -12.65 25.65
C HIS A 146 6.92 -12.50 26.84
N GLU A 147 7.60 -13.59 27.23
CA GLU A 147 8.62 -13.56 28.30
C GLU A 147 9.77 -12.59 27.96
N TRP A 148 10.23 -12.57 26.70
CA TRP A 148 11.23 -11.60 26.27
C TRP A 148 10.77 -10.16 26.47
N SER A 149 9.50 -9.87 26.22
CA SER A 149 8.94 -8.53 26.42
C SER A 149 8.88 -8.18 27.89
N HIS A 150 8.51 -9.13 28.75
CA HIS A 150 8.49 -8.95 30.18
C HIS A 150 9.88 -8.68 30.74
N VAL A 151 10.88 -9.51 30.43
CA VAL A 151 12.26 -9.33 30.88
C VAL A 151 12.81 -7.98 30.46
N ALA A 152 12.62 -7.57 29.19
CA ALA A 152 13.16 -6.33 28.69
C ALA A 152 12.45 -5.05 29.24
N LEU A 153 11.17 -5.15 29.65
CA LEU A 153 10.38 -3.99 30.12
C LEU A 153 10.23 -3.92 31.63
N TYR A 154 10.53 -4.98 32.35
CA TYR A 154 10.35 -5.05 33.79
C TYR A 154 11.61 -4.56 34.52
N ASN A 155 11.39 -3.74 35.56
CA ASN A 155 12.48 -3.10 36.32
C ASN A 155 12.76 -3.78 37.67
N ASN A 156 12.32 -5.05 37.85
CA ASN A 156 12.46 -5.77 39.14
C ASN A 156 13.34 -7.01 38.99
N ALA A 157 14.28 -7.18 39.90
CA ALA A 157 15.22 -8.29 40.00
C ALA A 157 14.60 -9.67 40.33
N ASP A 158 13.27 -9.78 40.42
CA ASP A 158 12.57 -11.00 40.79
C ASP A 158 12.04 -11.85 39.60
N VAL A 159 12.34 -11.44 38.37
CA VAL A 159 11.99 -12.26 37.17
C VAL A 159 13.07 -13.30 36.97
N GLU A 160 12.70 -14.58 36.98
CA GLU A 160 13.64 -15.68 36.62
C GLU A 160 14.27 -15.37 35.26
N SER A 161 15.61 -15.32 35.23
CA SER A 161 16.35 -15.04 34.01
C SER A 161 16.09 -16.16 32.98
N LEU A 162 15.74 -15.75 31.74
CA LEU A 162 15.53 -16.72 30.66
C LEU A 162 16.82 -17.46 30.34
N TYR A 163 16.70 -18.76 30.06
CA TYR A 163 17.85 -19.56 29.70
C TYR A 163 18.45 -19.08 28.38
N ALA A 164 19.67 -18.53 28.44
CA ALA A 164 20.33 -17.88 27.30
C ALA A 164 20.39 -18.74 26.01
N GLY A 165 20.48 -20.08 26.16
CA GLY A 165 20.46 -21.00 25.03
C GLY A 165 19.13 -21.04 24.25
N GLU A 166 18.00 -20.87 24.97
CA GLU A 166 16.67 -20.80 24.36
C GLU A 166 16.49 -19.46 23.66
N VAL A 167 16.91 -18.37 24.29
CA VAL A 167 16.88 -17.03 23.69
C VAL A 167 17.68 -16.98 22.38
N ILE A 168 18.90 -17.54 22.38
CA ILE A 168 19.72 -17.63 21.17
C ILE A 168 19.04 -18.49 20.09
N THR A 169 18.44 -19.60 20.47
CA THR A 169 17.75 -20.51 19.53
C THR A 169 16.55 -19.80 18.87
N VAL A 170 15.73 -19.09 19.63
CA VAL A 170 14.60 -18.30 19.10
C VAL A 170 15.12 -17.21 18.17
N TYR A 171 16.15 -16.47 18.58
CA TYR A 171 16.76 -15.44 17.77
C TYR A 171 17.26 -15.96 16.40
N GLU A 172 18.03 -17.04 16.40
CA GLU A 172 18.57 -17.62 15.17
C GLU A 172 17.47 -18.13 14.24
N ASN A 173 16.42 -18.73 14.79
CA ASN A 173 15.27 -19.20 14.04
C ASN A 173 14.53 -18.00 13.39
N LEU A 174 14.31 -16.91 14.11
CA LEU A 174 13.65 -15.71 13.59
C LEU A 174 14.48 -15.04 12.50
N ILE A 175 15.80 -14.92 12.66
CA ILE A 175 16.69 -14.35 11.63
C ILE A 175 16.64 -15.19 10.33
N LYS A 176 16.61 -16.53 10.44
CA LYS A 176 16.44 -17.41 9.28
C LYS A 176 15.03 -17.30 8.68
N LEU A 177 14.02 -17.18 9.54
CA LEU A 177 12.63 -17.00 9.10
C LEU A 177 12.45 -15.71 8.29
N TYR A 178 13.04 -14.58 8.74
CA TYR A 178 13.00 -13.31 7.99
C TYR A 178 13.62 -13.45 6.60
N SER A 179 14.76 -14.14 6.51
CA SER A 179 15.44 -14.37 5.24
C SER A 179 14.62 -15.24 4.28
N ALA A 180 13.99 -16.30 4.81
CA ALA A 180 13.11 -17.15 4.02
C ALA A 180 11.81 -16.42 3.63
N ALA A 181 11.21 -15.67 4.58
CA ALA A 181 10.03 -14.85 4.35
C ALA A 181 10.29 -13.79 3.26
N TRP A 182 11.49 -13.18 3.25
CA TRP A 182 11.91 -12.27 2.21
C TRP A 182 11.92 -12.94 0.83
N LEU A 183 12.58 -14.09 0.68
CA LEU A 183 12.60 -14.81 -0.61
C LEU A 183 11.20 -15.19 -1.08
N ILE A 184 10.35 -15.69 -0.17
CA ILE A 184 8.96 -16.02 -0.47
C ILE A 184 8.19 -14.75 -0.89
N CYS A 185 8.37 -13.65 -0.17
CA CYS A 185 7.76 -12.36 -0.48
C CYS A 185 8.17 -11.84 -1.88
N GLN A 186 9.47 -11.92 -2.22
CA GLN A 186 9.95 -11.47 -3.53
C GLN A 186 9.45 -12.35 -4.68
N ARG A 187 9.31 -13.66 -4.47
CA ARG A 187 8.87 -14.61 -5.50
C ARG A 187 7.36 -14.70 -5.64
N GLU A 188 6.65 -14.64 -4.52
CA GLU A 188 5.21 -14.90 -4.45
C GLU A 188 4.40 -13.65 -4.10
N GLY A 189 5.02 -12.61 -3.53
CA GLY A 189 4.37 -11.37 -3.10
C GLY A 189 4.15 -10.32 -4.21
N GLY A 190 4.50 -10.65 -5.46
CA GLY A 190 4.16 -9.86 -6.66
C GLY A 190 5.06 -8.67 -6.98
N ARG A 191 6.06 -8.30 -6.14
CA ARG A 191 6.96 -7.15 -6.41
C ARG A 191 8.36 -7.37 -5.86
N PRO A 192 9.29 -7.97 -6.63
CA PRO A 192 10.68 -8.04 -6.21
C PRO A 192 11.31 -6.64 -6.14
N GLN A 193 12.06 -6.36 -5.07
CA GLN A 193 12.82 -5.12 -4.91
C GLN A 193 14.11 -5.21 -5.75
N LEU A 194 14.17 -4.47 -6.86
CA LEU A 194 15.25 -4.51 -7.82
C LEU A 194 16.35 -3.49 -7.50
N LYS A 195 17.61 -3.83 -7.81
CA LYS A 195 18.76 -2.91 -7.71
C LYS A 195 18.58 -1.72 -8.65
N ARG A 196 18.81 -0.51 -8.14
CA ARG A 196 18.67 0.76 -8.88
C ARG A 196 19.63 0.93 -10.06
N SER A 197 20.78 0.26 -10.08
CA SER A 197 21.92 0.54 -10.98
C SER A 197 21.72 0.16 -12.46
N LYS A 198 20.66 -0.55 -12.85
CA LYS A 198 20.40 -0.87 -14.27
C LYS A 198 19.27 -0.07 -14.92
N LEU A 199 18.56 0.76 -14.14
CA LEU A 199 17.51 1.65 -14.67
C LEU A 199 18.03 3.06 -15.02
N GLU A 200 19.23 3.44 -14.58
CA GLU A 200 19.76 4.81 -14.77
C GLU A 200 20.59 5.01 -16.03
N HIS A 201 20.97 3.94 -16.76
CA HIS A 201 21.79 4.07 -17.98
C HIS A 201 20.99 4.19 -19.28
N GLY A 202 19.67 4.41 -19.21
CA GLY A 202 18.82 4.57 -20.39
C GLY A 202 18.00 5.85 -20.46
N LEU A 203 18.14 6.76 -19.49
CA LEU A 203 17.34 7.99 -19.45
C LEU A 203 18.18 9.23 -19.10
N THR A 204 19.14 9.53 -19.94
CA THR A 204 19.69 10.88 -20.05
C THR A 204 19.31 11.43 -21.42
N GLU A 205 18.07 11.90 -21.49
CA GLU A 205 17.69 13.04 -22.33
C GLU A 205 16.45 13.64 -21.68
N THR A 206 16.65 14.74 -20.98
CA THR A 206 15.59 15.64 -20.55
C THR A 206 14.97 16.27 -21.79
N SER A 207 13.94 15.63 -22.35
CA SER A 207 13.07 16.33 -23.26
C SER A 207 12.21 17.28 -22.43
N THR A 208 12.44 18.57 -22.61
CA THR A 208 11.61 19.68 -22.12
C THR A 208 10.31 19.81 -22.91
N GLU A 209 9.74 18.75 -23.42
CA GLU A 209 8.41 18.79 -23.97
C GLU A 209 7.36 18.76 -22.84
N PRO A 210 6.35 19.62 -22.89
CA PRO A 210 5.26 19.59 -21.94
C PRO A 210 4.63 18.21 -21.98
N ILE A 211 4.58 17.53 -20.84
CA ILE A 211 3.95 16.22 -20.73
C ILE A 211 2.48 16.41 -21.08
N ALA A 212 2.07 15.89 -22.22
CA ALA A 212 0.68 15.92 -22.63
C ALA A 212 -0.18 15.24 -21.55
N LEU A 213 -1.27 15.87 -21.13
CA LEU A 213 -2.22 15.29 -20.19
C LEU A 213 -2.68 13.94 -20.76
N ARG A 214 -2.36 12.86 -20.08
CA ARG A 214 -2.85 11.55 -20.49
C ARG A 214 -4.37 11.57 -20.42
N THR A 215 -5.02 11.36 -21.54
CA THR A 215 -6.46 11.09 -21.55
C THR A 215 -6.68 9.63 -21.17
N ILE A 216 -7.85 9.30 -20.63
CA ILE A 216 -8.29 7.91 -20.50
C ILE A 216 -8.11 7.26 -21.87
N ASN A 217 -7.11 6.37 -21.99
CA ASN A 217 -6.81 5.68 -23.23
C ASN A 217 -6.94 4.18 -23.00
N PRO A 218 -8.02 3.58 -23.52
CA PRO A 218 -8.43 2.25 -23.13
C PRO A 218 -8.01 1.15 -24.08
N GLU A 219 -7.35 1.42 -25.20
CA GLU A 219 -6.94 0.33 -26.10
C GLU A 219 -5.81 -0.51 -25.47
N PRO A 220 -6.12 -1.63 -24.81
CA PRO A 220 -5.13 -2.49 -24.22
C PRO A 220 -4.37 -3.26 -25.32
N THR A 221 -3.08 -3.45 -25.12
CA THR A 221 -2.25 -4.33 -25.95
C THR A 221 -2.75 -5.78 -25.87
N ALA A 222 -2.28 -6.64 -26.78
CA ALA A 222 -2.67 -8.06 -26.76
C ALA A 222 -2.33 -8.76 -25.43
N ALA A 223 -1.18 -8.44 -24.82
CA ALA A 223 -0.77 -8.96 -23.52
C ALA A 223 -1.66 -8.44 -22.39
N GLU A 224 -2.01 -7.16 -22.41
CA GLU A 224 -2.93 -6.57 -21.44
C GLU A 224 -4.34 -7.17 -21.54
N LYS A 225 -4.81 -7.46 -22.77
CA LYS A 225 -6.12 -8.11 -22.96
C LYS A 225 -6.18 -9.47 -22.29
N LEU A 226 -5.13 -10.27 -22.36
CA LEU A 226 -5.06 -11.57 -21.68
C LEU A 226 -5.11 -11.40 -20.16
N ALA A 227 -4.29 -10.48 -19.60
CA ALA A 227 -4.28 -10.21 -18.18
C ALA A 227 -5.64 -9.65 -17.68
N LEU A 228 -6.26 -8.76 -18.44
CA LEU A 228 -7.58 -8.20 -18.13
C LEU A 228 -8.69 -9.27 -18.16
N GLU A 229 -8.57 -10.26 -19.03
CA GLU A 229 -9.51 -11.40 -19.08
C GLU A 229 -9.41 -12.25 -17.80
N GLU A 230 -8.20 -12.53 -17.33
CA GLU A 230 -7.99 -13.26 -16.06
C GLU A 230 -8.48 -12.45 -14.85
N ILE A 231 -8.19 -11.15 -14.81
CA ILE A 231 -8.67 -10.22 -13.78
C ILE A 231 -10.20 -10.19 -13.76
N LYS A 232 -10.85 -10.06 -14.92
CA LYS A 232 -12.32 -10.09 -15.06
C LYS A 232 -12.90 -11.37 -14.47
N ASN A 233 -12.37 -12.52 -14.87
CA ASN A 233 -12.87 -13.83 -14.42
C ASN A 233 -12.71 -13.98 -12.89
N LEU A 234 -11.60 -13.50 -12.33
CA LEU A 234 -11.38 -13.51 -10.88
C LEU A 234 -12.37 -12.59 -10.15
N ILE A 235 -12.58 -11.36 -10.65
CA ILE A 235 -13.54 -10.41 -10.07
C ILE A 235 -14.94 -11.00 -10.07
N LEU A 236 -15.43 -11.52 -11.20
CA LEU A 236 -16.78 -12.10 -11.30
C LEU A 236 -16.96 -13.31 -10.38
N LYS A 237 -15.93 -14.14 -10.23
CA LYS A 237 -15.94 -15.28 -9.31
C LYS A 237 -16.01 -14.86 -7.83
N ARG A 238 -15.35 -13.77 -7.45
CA ARG A 238 -15.21 -13.33 -6.05
C ARG A 238 -16.23 -12.29 -5.62
N CYS A 239 -16.80 -11.57 -6.58
CA CYS A 239 -17.74 -10.47 -6.39
C CYS A 239 -18.94 -10.65 -7.33
N PRO A 240 -19.88 -11.59 -7.04
CA PRO A 240 -21.02 -11.90 -7.92
C PRO A 240 -21.99 -10.73 -8.10
N GLN A 241 -21.94 -9.71 -7.22
CA GLN A 241 -22.73 -8.47 -7.32
C GLN A 241 -22.27 -7.52 -8.44
N VAL A 242 -21.19 -7.83 -9.15
CA VAL A 242 -20.64 -6.97 -10.22
C VAL A 242 -21.53 -7.09 -11.46
N GLN A 243 -21.95 -5.94 -11.97
CA GLN A 243 -22.78 -5.80 -13.17
C GLN A 243 -22.02 -5.31 -14.39
N MET A 244 -20.92 -4.56 -14.19
CA MET A 244 -20.10 -4.07 -15.29
C MET A 244 -18.65 -3.87 -14.85
N ILE A 245 -17.72 -4.15 -15.76
CA ILE A 245 -16.29 -3.89 -15.59
C ILE A 245 -15.81 -3.15 -16.84
N ILE A 246 -15.23 -1.97 -16.64
CA ILE A 246 -14.67 -1.13 -17.70
C ILE A 246 -13.20 -0.86 -17.38
N HIS A 247 -12.32 -1.12 -18.33
CA HIS A 247 -10.92 -0.71 -18.26
C HIS A 247 -10.78 0.75 -18.68
N LEU A 248 -10.19 1.57 -17.80
CA LEU A 248 -10.00 3.01 -18.00
C LEU A 248 -8.63 3.34 -18.59
N GLY A 249 -7.68 2.44 -18.45
CA GLY A 249 -6.30 2.59 -18.89
C GLY A 249 -5.31 1.85 -18.00
N THR A 250 -4.07 1.81 -18.44
CA THR A 250 -2.96 1.15 -17.74
C THR A 250 -1.86 2.15 -17.43
N HIS A 251 -1.43 2.21 -16.17
CA HIS A 251 -0.27 3.01 -15.78
C HIS A 251 0.99 2.13 -15.82
N PRO A 252 2.09 2.56 -16.50
CA PRO A 252 3.25 1.70 -16.73
C PRO A 252 4.19 1.55 -15.52
N LYS A 253 4.21 2.52 -14.58
CA LYS A 253 5.18 2.55 -13.45
C LYS A 253 4.57 3.09 -12.15
N PRO A 254 4.15 2.21 -11.22
CA PRO A 254 4.06 0.76 -11.32
C PRO A 254 2.98 0.35 -12.31
N PHE A 255 3.18 -0.79 -12.97
CA PHE A 255 2.19 -1.34 -13.89
C PHE A 255 0.87 -1.60 -13.15
N THR A 256 -0.19 -0.88 -13.51
CA THR A 256 -1.45 -0.88 -12.76
C THR A 256 -2.62 -0.69 -13.71
N PHE A 257 -3.58 -1.61 -13.66
CA PHE A 257 -4.84 -1.48 -14.38
C PHE A 257 -5.82 -0.62 -13.60
N TYR A 258 -6.45 0.35 -14.25
CA TYR A 258 -7.54 1.14 -13.69
C TYR A 258 -8.87 0.61 -14.20
N LEU A 259 -9.73 0.18 -13.28
CA LEU A 259 -11.03 -0.40 -13.58
C LEU A 259 -12.14 0.41 -12.94
N LEU A 260 -13.17 0.74 -13.72
CA LEU A 260 -14.46 1.16 -13.19
C LEU A 260 -15.38 -0.07 -13.11
N ILE A 261 -15.98 -0.25 -11.95
CA ILE A 261 -16.79 -1.42 -11.64
C ILE A 261 -18.15 -0.96 -11.14
N LEU A 262 -19.21 -1.40 -11.81
CA LEU A 262 -20.59 -1.19 -11.35
C LEU A 262 -21.10 -2.42 -10.65
N ILE A 263 -21.75 -2.21 -9.51
CA ILE A 263 -22.35 -3.25 -8.68
C ILE A 263 -23.85 -3.07 -8.55
N ASN A 264 -24.55 -4.11 -8.09
CA ASN A 264 -25.96 -4.09 -7.79
C ASN A 264 -26.33 -2.97 -6.81
N ASP A 265 -27.51 -2.39 -6.98
CA ASP A 265 -27.98 -1.28 -6.14
C ASP A 265 -28.39 -1.73 -4.74
N ASP A 266 -28.79 -2.98 -4.58
CA ASP A 266 -29.17 -3.62 -3.33
C ASP A 266 -27.98 -4.12 -2.48
N GLU A 267 -26.74 -4.05 -3.02
CA GLU A 267 -25.54 -4.43 -2.27
C GLU A 267 -25.38 -3.52 -1.03
N LYS A 268 -25.21 -4.17 0.14
CA LYS A 268 -25.11 -3.50 1.44
C LYS A 268 -23.67 -3.16 1.82
N THR A 269 -22.70 -3.90 1.26
CA THR A 269 -21.28 -3.66 1.52
C THR A 269 -20.86 -2.31 0.93
N PRO A 270 -20.20 -1.44 1.70
CA PRO A 270 -19.73 -0.16 1.20
C PRO A 270 -18.84 -0.29 -0.04
N GLU A 271 -18.98 0.62 -1.00
CA GLU A 271 -18.23 0.61 -2.28
C GLU A 271 -16.71 0.53 -2.07
N HIS A 272 -16.18 1.20 -1.03
CA HIS A 272 -14.76 1.20 -0.72
C HIS A 272 -14.25 -0.14 -0.18
N GLU A 273 -15.08 -0.91 0.52
CA GLU A 273 -14.73 -2.26 0.98
C GLU A 273 -14.70 -3.25 -0.20
N ILE A 274 -15.65 -3.13 -1.12
CA ILE A 274 -15.66 -3.92 -2.36
C ILE A 274 -14.44 -3.56 -3.23
N SER A 275 -14.11 -2.28 -3.33
CA SER A 275 -12.90 -1.82 -4.01
C SER A 275 -11.64 -2.45 -3.40
N ASN A 276 -11.49 -2.43 -2.07
CA ASN A 276 -10.38 -3.08 -1.37
C ASN A 276 -10.35 -4.58 -1.67
N LYS A 277 -11.48 -5.26 -1.52
CA LYS A 277 -11.60 -6.69 -1.80
C LYS A 277 -11.18 -7.05 -3.23
N ILE A 278 -11.55 -6.24 -4.21
CA ILE A 278 -11.15 -6.45 -5.61
C ILE A 278 -9.65 -6.23 -5.78
N GLU A 279 -9.11 -5.11 -5.28
CA GLU A 279 -7.68 -4.79 -5.35
C GLU A 279 -6.86 -5.91 -4.69
N ASP A 280 -7.25 -6.38 -3.51
CA ASP A 280 -6.58 -7.45 -2.76
C ASP A 280 -6.64 -8.80 -3.49
N ASN A 281 -7.80 -9.15 -4.05
CA ASN A 281 -7.93 -10.40 -4.81
C ASN A 281 -7.13 -10.40 -6.11
N CYS A 282 -7.00 -9.25 -6.77
CA CYS A 282 -6.28 -9.13 -8.05
C CYS A 282 -4.76 -9.00 -7.89
N GLN A 283 -4.25 -8.71 -6.69
CA GLN A 283 -2.82 -8.41 -6.49
C GLN A 283 -1.86 -9.53 -6.93
N TYR A 284 -2.35 -10.78 -7.00
CA TYR A 284 -1.57 -11.93 -7.48
C TYR A 284 -1.41 -11.98 -9.00
N LEU A 285 -2.35 -11.36 -9.73
CA LEU A 285 -2.31 -11.28 -11.18
C LEU A 285 -1.66 -9.99 -11.64
N ALA A 286 -2.12 -8.87 -11.11
CA ALA A 286 -1.61 -7.54 -11.41
C ALA A 286 -2.08 -6.52 -10.36
N ASN A 287 -1.43 -5.34 -10.34
CA ASN A 287 -1.98 -4.23 -9.58
C ASN A 287 -3.23 -3.72 -10.28
N VAL A 288 -4.30 -3.66 -9.53
CA VAL A 288 -5.57 -3.09 -9.96
C VAL A 288 -5.89 -1.90 -9.06
N HIS A 289 -6.35 -0.81 -9.67
CA HIS A 289 -7.03 0.27 -8.96
C HIS A 289 -8.50 0.25 -9.35
N ALA A 290 -9.34 -0.16 -8.40
CA ALA A 290 -10.76 -0.32 -8.61
C ALA A 290 -11.54 0.92 -8.15
N ILE A 291 -12.34 1.48 -9.05
CA ILE A 291 -13.33 2.53 -8.77
C ILE A 291 -14.68 1.85 -8.79
N VAL A 292 -15.28 1.68 -7.63
CA VAL A 292 -16.56 0.94 -7.49
C VAL A 292 -17.70 1.90 -7.27
N HIS A 293 -18.80 1.71 -7.99
CA HIS A 293 -20.04 2.45 -7.83
C HIS A 293 -21.27 1.54 -8.00
N LYS A 294 -22.36 1.93 -7.36
CA LYS A 294 -23.67 1.34 -7.63
C LYS A 294 -24.17 1.72 -9.02
N ALA A 295 -24.89 0.82 -9.68
CA ALA A 295 -25.41 1.04 -11.03
C ALA A 295 -26.31 2.30 -11.15
N ASN A 296 -27.15 2.57 -10.14
CA ASN A 296 -28.00 3.76 -10.13
C ASN A 296 -27.19 5.06 -10.04
N SER A 297 -26.07 5.09 -9.31
CA SER A 297 -25.20 6.25 -9.27
C SER A 297 -24.61 6.58 -10.65
N ALA A 298 -24.28 5.54 -11.44
CA ALA A 298 -23.85 5.70 -12.82
C ALA A 298 -24.98 6.23 -13.73
N LYS A 299 -26.18 5.66 -13.60
CA LYS A 299 -27.36 6.10 -14.37
C LYS A 299 -27.69 7.57 -14.12
N GLU A 300 -27.72 7.98 -12.85
CA GLU A 300 -27.96 9.38 -12.48
C GLU A 300 -26.87 10.31 -13.03
N ALA A 301 -25.60 9.90 -12.91
CA ALA A 301 -24.49 10.72 -13.39
C ALA A 301 -24.48 10.89 -14.93
N LEU A 302 -24.89 9.85 -15.67
CA LEU A 302 -25.05 9.91 -17.13
C LEU A 302 -26.22 10.82 -17.53
N ASN A 303 -27.37 10.70 -16.85
CA ASN A 303 -28.55 11.53 -17.11
C ASN A 303 -28.31 13.03 -16.92
N ILE A 304 -27.41 13.41 -15.96
CA ILE A 304 -27.08 14.82 -15.71
C ILE A 304 -25.79 15.27 -16.44
N GLY A 305 -25.27 14.45 -17.35
CA GLY A 305 -24.09 14.77 -18.16
C GLY A 305 -22.83 15.01 -17.30
N ARG A 306 -22.45 14.07 -16.45
CA ARG A 306 -21.17 14.14 -15.72
C ARG A 306 -20.03 13.72 -16.63
N ARG A 307 -19.04 14.63 -16.84
CA ARG A 307 -17.90 14.44 -17.77
C ARG A 307 -17.22 13.07 -17.63
N PHE A 308 -16.87 12.68 -16.40
CA PHE A 308 -16.20 11.41 -16.15
C PHE A 308 -16.98 10.23 -16.74
N TRP A 309 -18.27 10.16 -16.44
CA TRP A 309 -19.13 9.07 -16.86
C TRP A 309 -19.34 9.03 -18.38
N SER A 310 -19.60 10.20 -19.00
CA SER A 310 -19.70 10.28 -20.45
C SER A 310 -18.39 9.85 -21.13
N THR A 311 -17.25 10.36 -20.66
CA THR A 311 -15.94 9.98 -21.21
C THR A 311 -15.65 8.49 -21.06
N VAL A 312 -16.02 7.88 -19.92
CA VAL A 312 -15.81 6.44 -19.69
C VAL A 312 -16.71 5.61 -20.60
N MET A 313 -17.95 5.99 -20.83
CA MET A 313 -18.85 5.29 -21.73
C MET A 313 -18.41 5.39 -23.19
N ASP A 314 -17.84 6.53 -23.60
CA ASP A 314 -17.35 6.72 -24.98
C ASP A 314 -16.02 6.03 -25.25
N LYS A 315 -15.09 6.10 -24.28
CA LYS A 315 -13.69 5.72 -24.50
C LYS A 315 -13.27 4.49 -23.70
N GLY A 316 -14.04 4.04 -22.71
CA GLY A 316 -13.68 2.92 -21.85
C GLY A 316 -13.76 1.59 -22.59
N PHE A 317 -12.84 0.68 -22.30
CA PHE A 317 -12.86 -0.67 -22.84
C PHE A 317 -13.70 -1.58 -21.95
N VAL A 318 -14.91 -1.96 -22.42
CA VAL A 318 -15.83 -2.80 -21.66
C VAL A 318 -15.32 -4.25 -21.63
N LEU A 319 -14.99 -4.73 -20.43
CA LEU A 319 -14.58 -6.13 -20.18
C LEU A 319 -15.75 -7.04 -19.89
N TYR A 320 -16.76 -6.51 -19.21
CA TYR A 320 -17.96 -7.25 -18.85
C TYR A 320 -19.14 -6.32 -18.65
N GLN A 321 -20.30 -6.76 -19.11
CA GLN A 321 -21.60 -6.13 -18.81
C GLN A 321 -22.65 -7.21 -18.64
N SER A 322 -23.38 -7.15 -17.52
CA SER A 322 -24.55 -8.01 -17.30
C SER A 322 -25.64 -7.67 -18.32
N PRO A 323 -26.32 -8.69 -18.90
CA PRO A 323 -27.46 -8.45 -19.79
C PRO A 323 -28.59 -7.65 -19.16
N GLU A 324 -28.72 -7.68 -17.84
CA GLU A 324 -29.77 -6.96 -17.10
C GLU A 324 -29.44 -5.48 -16.87
N LEU A 325 -28.18 -5.08 -17.05
CA LEU A 325 -27.76 -3.71 -16.85
C LEU A 325 -28.04 -2.85 -18.07
N ILE A 326 -29.05 -1.99 -17.95
CA ILE A 326 -29.37 -0.98 -18.95
C ILE A 326 -28.88 0.38 -18.43
N LEU A 327 -27.96 0.99 -19.16
CA LEU A 327 -27.47 2.35 -18.91
C LEU A 327 -28.11 3.32 -19.90
N PRO A 328 -28.46 4.56 -19.48
CA PRO A 328 -28.95 5.57 -20.41
C PRO A 328 -27.83 6.05 -21.35
N ALA A 329 -28.21 6.52 -22.51
CA ALA A 329 -27.29 7.24 -23.37
C ALA A 329 -26.77 8.49 -22.63
N HIS A 330 -25.46 8.75 -22.73
CA HIS A 330 -24.89 9.95 -22.12
C HIS A 330 -25.25 11.19 -22.93
N GLN A 331 -25.32 12.34 -22.24
CA GLN A 331 -25.52 13.62 -22.90
C GLN A 331 -24.18 14.20 -23.32
N GLU A 332 -24.12 14.77 -24.54
CA GLU A 332 -22.98 15.58 -24.96
C GLU A 332 -22.86 16.83 -24.08
N ILE A 333 -21.64 17.09 -23.66
CA ILE A 333 -21.32 18.22 -22.79
C ILE A 333 -20.60 19.28 -23.63
N THR A 334 -21.15 20.49 -23.68
CA THR A 334 -20.51 21.59 -24.42
C THR A 334 -19.20 22.03 -23.74
N LYS A 335 -18.30 22.65 -24.52
CA LYS A 335 -17.03 23.20 -24.02
C LYS A 335 -17.26 24.23 -22.91
N GLU A 336 -18.27 25.05 -23.02
CA GLU A 336 -18.63 26.10 -22.05
C GLU A 336 -18.96 25.48 -20.69
N VAL A 337 -19.79 24.44 -20.66
CA VAL A 337 -20.16 23.71 -19.44
C VAL A 337 -18.94 22.99 -18.84
N LEU A 338 -18.05 22.47 -19.66
CA LEU A 338 -16.78 21.84 -19.17
C LEU A 338 -15.88 22.88 -18.50
N LEU A 339 -15.71 24.06 -19.13
CA LEU A 339 -14.93 25.17 -18.59
C LEU A 339 -15.53 25.70 -17.28
N GLU A 340 -16.83 25.93 -17.25
CA GLU A 340 -17.53 26.39 -16.05
C GLU A 340 -17.34 25.42 -14.89
N ARG A 341 -17.55 24.10 -15.11
CA ARG A 341 -17.39 23.07 -14.08
C ARG A 341 -15.94 22.93 -13.61
N ALA A 342 -14.98 22.96 -14.52
CA ALA A 342 -13.56 22.88 -14.17
C ALA A 342 -13.14 24.09 -13.33
N THR A 343 -13.54 25.28 -13.71
CA THR A 343 -13.27 26.55 -13.00
C THR A 343 -13.93 26.54 -11.62
N PHE A 344 -15.20 26.18 -11.54
CA PHE A 344 -15.94 26.11 -10.28
C PHE A 344 -15.28 25.16 -9.27
N ASN A 345 -14.85 23.96 -9.71
CA ASN A 345 -14.22 23.00 -8.84
C ASN A 345 -12.84 23.46 -8.36
N TRP A 346 -12.06 24.10 -9.24
CA TRP A 346 -10.77 24.67 -8.87
C TRP A 346 -10.93 25.85 -7.89
N ASP A 347 -11.84 26.74 -8.16
CA ASP A 347 -12.11 27.90 -7.31
C ASP A 347 -12.58 27.49 -5.92
N ARG A 348 -13.36 26.42 -5.84
CA ARG A 348 -13.85 25.91 -4.55
C ARG A 348 -12.76 25.21 -3.76
N TRP A 349 -12.11 24.21 -4.33
CA TRP A 349 -11.22 23.30 -3.60
C TRP A 349 -9.75 23.67 -3.75
N GLY A 350 -9.30 24.15 -4.88
CA GLY A 350 -7.92 24.56 -5.12
C GLY A 350 -7.56 25.82 -4.34
N LYS A 351 -8.44 26.83 -4.32
CA LYS A 351 -8.24 28.03 -3.49
C LYS A 351 -8.23 27.68 -2.00
N GLN A 352 -9.16 26.83 -1.55
CA GLN A 352 -9.20 26.35 -0.17
C GLN A 352 -7.92 25.61 0.21
N GLY A 353 -7.36 24.78 -0.69
CA GLY A 353 -6.07 24.13 -0.47
C GLY A 353 -4.92 25.12 -0.24
N ASN A 354 -4.89 26.22 -0.98
CA ASN A 354 -3.92 27.30 -0.79
C ASN A 354 -4.13 28.07 0.53
N GLU A 355 -5.36 28.21 0.97
CA GLU A 355 -5.66 28.81 2.30
C GLU A 355 -5.18 27.92 3.44
N PHE A 356 -5.38 26.59 3.34
CA PHE A 356 -4.83 25.63 4.29
C PHE A 356 -3.30 25.67 4.31
N LEU A 357 -2.65 25.77 3.15
CA LEU A 357 -1.18 25.91 3.09
C LEU A 357 -0.71 27.18 3.80
N ARG A 358 -1.40 28.31 3.58
CA ARG A 358 -1.10 29.58 4.25
C ARG A 358 -1.27 29.48 5.76
N GLY A 359 -2.34 28.82 6.22
CA GLY A 359 -2.52 28.52 7.64
C GLY A 359 -1.42 27.61 8.22
N ALA A 360 -0.99 26.60 7.46
CA ALA A 360 0.10 25.72 7.87
C ALA A 360 1.41 26.50 8.07
N GLU A 361 1.74 27.46 7.20
CA GLU A 361 2.92 28.29 7.34
C GLU A 361 2.89 29.18 8.60
N LEU A 362 1.74 29.74 8.94
CA LEU A 362 1.56 30.52 10.16
C LEU A 362 1.82 29.64 11.41
N TYR A 363 1.18 28.50 11.51
CA TYR A 363 1.39 27.60 12.64
C TYR A 363 2.80 27.00 12.71
N ARG A 364 3.42 26.79 11.58
CA ARG A 364 4.84 26.38 11.52
C ARG A 364 5.76 27.48 12.06
N ALA A 365 5.51 28.73 11.73
CA ALA A 365 6.26 29.88 12.25
C ALA A 365 6.11 30.01 13.78
N ASP A 366 4.94 29.66 14.31
CA ASP A 366 4.66 29.63 15.75
C ASP A 366 5.15 28.35 16.44
N ASN A 367 5.91 27.49 15.74
CA ASN A 367 6.38 26.18 16.22
C ASN A 367 5.25 25.21 16.62
N ASN A 368 4.02 25.43 16.16
CA ASN A 368 2.92 24.48 16.30
C ASN A 368 2.93 23.48 15.14
N PHE A 369 3.90 22.57 15.15
CA PHE A 369 4.16 21.62 14.07
C PHE A 369 3.03 20.60 13.90
N ARG A 370 2.34 20.26 14.98
CA ARG A 370 1.17 19.37 14.97
C ARG A 370 0.05 19.93 14.11
N LEU A 371 -0.35 21.18 14.33
CA LEU A 371 -1.42 21.83 13.59
C LEU A 371 -0.98 22.19 12.17
N ALA A 372 0.29 22.59 12.01
CA ALA A 372 0.87 22.80 10.68
C ALA A 372 0.79 21.53 9.81
N ALA A 373 1.21 20.37 10.32
CA ALA A 373 1.13 19.09 9.61
C ALA A 373 -0.32 18.72 9.22
N PHE A 374 -1.28 18.94 10.10
CA PHE A 374 -2.70 18.74 9.82
C PHE A 374 -3.18 19.61 8.66
N LEU A 375 -2.82 20.90 8.66
CA LEU A 375 -3.23 21.82 7.61
C LEU A 375 -2.53 21.54 6.27
N LEU A 376 -1.27 21.06 6.30
CA LEU A 376 -0.59 20.55 5.09
C LEU A 376 -1.34 19.35 4.48
N HIS A 377 -1.81 18.41 5.32
CA HIS A 377 -2.67 17.32 4.85
C HIS A 377 -3.95 17.86 4.19
N GLN A 378 -4.66 18.80 4.84
CA GLN A 378 -5.89 19.39 4.31
C GLN A 378 -5.65 20.14 3.00
N SER A 379 -4.50 20.80 2.86
CA SER A 379 -4.09 21.45 1.61
C SER A 379 -3.98 20.46 0.47
N VAL A 380 -3.20 19.37 0.66
CA VAL A 380 -3.00 18.34 -0.38
C VAL A 380 -4.31 17.63 -0.72
N GLU A 381 -5.13 17.30 0.27
CA GLU A 381 -6.44 16.67 0.05
C GLU A 381 -7.35 17.55 -0.81
N SER A 382 -7.46 18.84 -0.46
CA SER A 382 -8.32 19.78 -1.19
C SER A 382 -7.85 19.98 -2.63
N VAL A 383 -6.55 20.16 -2.84
CA VAL A 383 -5.97 20.33 -4.18
C VAL A 383 -6.11 19.06 -5.02
N LEU A 384 -5.94 17.85 -4.44
CA LEU A 384 -6.20 16.59 -5.15
C LEU A 384 -7.66 16.49 -5.60
N LYS A 385 -8.61 16.82 -4.74
CA LYS A 385 -10.04 16.86 -5.10
C LYS A 385 -10.30 17.86 -6.20
N ALA A 386 -9.70 19.04 -6.14
CA ALA A 386 -9.83 20.07 -7.15
C ALA A 386 -9.36 19.59 -8.52
N ILE A 387 -8.13 19.08 -8.59
CA ILE A 387 -7.51 18.72 -9.86
C ILE A 387 -8.17 17.48 -10.51
N ILE A 388 -8.54 16.47 -9.72
CA ILE A 388 -9.27 15.31 -10.24
C ILE A 388 -10.62 15.73 -10.83
N GLN A 389 -11.37 16.59 -10.13
CA GLN A 389 -12.65 17.07 -10.63
C GLN A 389 -12.52 18.01 -11.83
N ALA A 390 -11.49 18.87 -11.86
CA ALA A 390 -11.26 19.77 -12.98
C ALA A 390 -10.84 19.05 -14.25
N VAL A 391 -9.93 18.06 -14.15
CA VAL A 391 -9.33 17.39 -15.32
C VAL A 391 -10.20 16.26 -15.86
N ILE A 392 -10.62 15.33 -15.01
CA ILE A 392 -11.41 14.16 -15.45
C ILE A 392 -12.89 14.23 -15.09
N GLY A 393 -13.31 15.23 -14.33
CA GLY A 393 -14.72 15.39 -13.92
C GLY A 393 -15.22 14.37 -12.89
N TYR A 394 -14.30 13.60 -12.27
CA TYR A 394 -14.66 12.58 -11.28
C TYR A 394 -14.85 13.20 -9.89
N ARG A 395 -16.06 13.08 -9.32
CA ARG A 395 -16.36 13.57 -7.97
C ARG A 395 -15.87 12.57 -6.93
N VAL A 396 -14.82 12.94 -6.20
CA VAL A 396 -14.25 12.11 -5.16
C VAL A 396 -14.89 12.36 -3.80
N GLN A 397 -15.29 11.29 -3.10
CA GLN A 397 -15.85 11.36 -1.75
C GLN A 397 -14.91 10.86 -0.66
N MET A 398 -13.72 10.35 -1.04
CA MET A 398 -12.75 9.78 -0.10
C MET A 398 -11.77 10.83 0.44
N HIS A 399 -11.12 10.51 1.58
CA HIS A 399 -10.14 11.35 2.26
C HIS A 399 -8.71 10.74 2.24
N ASN A 400 -8.55 9.54 1.69
CA ASN A 400 -7.27 8.85 1.66
C ASN A 400 -6.35 9.44 0.59
N LEU A 401 -5.29 10.13 1.01
CA LEU A 401 -4.34 10.81 0.10
C LEU A 401 -3.69 9.85 -0.90
N SER A 402 -3.36 8.62 -0.50
CA SER A 402 -2.76 7.65 -1.41
C SER A 402 -3.71 7.22 -2.52
N ARG A 403 -4.99 7.04 -2.22
CA ARG A 403 -6.00 6.74 -3.23
C ARG A 403 -6.26 7.91 -4.15
N LEU A 404 -6.34 9.13 -3.59
CA LEU A 404 -6.47 10.35 -4.37
C LEU A 404 -5.28 10.55 -5.31
N LEU A 405 -4.06 10.37 -4.80
CA LEU A 405 -2.84 10.51 -5.59
C LEU A 405 -2.74 9.44 -6.68
N ARG A 406 -3.23 8.21 -6.43
CA ARG A 406 -3.32 7.18 -7.47
C ARG A 406 -4.28 7.55 -8.59
N LEU A 407 -5.40 8.20 -8.29
CA LEU A 407 -6.34 8.67 -9.31
C LEU A 407 -5.73 9.72 -10.26
N THR A 408 -4.79 10.53 -9.78
CA THR A 408 -4.11 11.50 -10.66
C THR A 408 -3.25 10.82 -11.73
N LEU A 409 -2.81 9.58 -11.51
CA LEU A 409 -2.03 8.82 -12.50
C LEU A 409 -2.82 8.46 -13.77
N LEU A 410 -4.14 8.64 -13.75
CA LEU A 410 -4.97 8.58 -14.97
C LEU A 410 -4.66 9.72 -15.96
N PHE A 411 -4.07 10.83 -15.48
CA PHE A 411 -3.79 11.98 -16.33
C PHE A 411 -2.40 12.60 -16.15
N THR A 412 -1.70 12.38 -15.01
CA THR A 412 -0.35 12.92 -14.79
C THR A 412 0.43 12.13 -13.73
N ASP A 413 1.76 12.04 -13.91
CA ASP A 413 2.70 11.50 -12.92
C ASP A 413 3.28 12.59 -12.00
N GLU A 414 3.29 13.84 -12.44
CA GLU A 414 4.01 14.93 -11.84
C GLU A 414 3.65 15.19 -10.37
N LEU A 415 2.37 15.04 -10.02
CA LEU A 415 1.91 15.24 -8.64
C LEU A 415 2.50 14.21 -7.67
N LYS A 416 2.65 12.97 -8.13
CA LYS A 416 3.27 11.89 -7.34
C LYS A 416 4.78 12.11 -7.17
N GLU A 417 5.44 12.61 -8.21
CA GLU A 417 6.89 12.84 -8.21
C GLU A 417 7.33 13.90 -7.20
N VAL A 418 6.48 14.89 -6.88
CA VAL A 418 6.79 15.92 -5.87
C VAL A 418 7.15 15.31 -4.51
N PHE A 419 6.50 14.20 -4.14
CA PHE A 419 6.74 13.56 -2.84
C PHE A 419 7.94 12.62 -2.83
N GLU A 420 8.54 12.30 -3.98
CA GLU A 420 9.72 11.42 -4.11
C GLU A 420 9.53 10.08 -3.37
N LEU A 421 8.35 9.45 -3.57
CA LEU A 421 7.92 8.25 -2.84
C LEU A 421 8.84 7.04 -3.02
N THR A 422 9.75 7.09 -3.98
CA THR A 422 10.77 6.07 -4.23
C THR A 422 11.96 6.19 -3.28
N THR A 423 12.11 7.32 -2.57
CA THR A 423 13.17 7.53 -1.58
C THR A 423 12.64 7.23 -0.18
N THR A 424 13.50 6.71 0.70
CA THR A 424 13.14 6.46 2.11
C THR A 424 12.64 7.73 2.80
N LYS A 425 13.33 8.86 2.59
CA LYS A 425 12.96 10.14 3.19
C LYS A 425 11.62 10.66 2.64
N GLY A 426 11.41 10.56 1.32
CA GLY A 426 10.14 10.97 0.70
C GLY A 426 8.96 10.13 1.18
N ALA A 427 9.14 8.81 1.27
CA ALA A 427 8.12 7.90 1.79
C ALA A 427 7.78 8.20 3.26
N GLN A 428 8.78 8.44 4.12
CA GLN A 428 8.56 8.80 5.53
C GLN A 428 7.82 10.14 5.69
N LEU A 429 8.21 11.16 4.92
CA LEU A 429 7.54 12.46 4.93
C LEU A 429 6.09 12.35 4.45
N TYR A 430 5.84 11.56 3.41
CA TYR A 430 4.48 11.34 2.92
C TYR A 430 3.64 10.55 3.93
N GLN A 431 4.22 9.57 4.61
CA GLN A 431 3.56 8.85 5.70
C GLN A 431 3.21 9.78 6.86
N LEU A 432 4.13 10.70 7.24
CA LEU A 432 3.85 11.75 8.24
C LEU A 432 2.66 12.60 7.80
N LEU A 433 2.64 13.05 6.53
CA LEU A 433 1.53 13.83 5.97
C LEU A 433 0.21 13.07 6.01
N GLN A 434 0.18 11.79 5.66
CA GLN A 434 -1.02 10.96 5.71
C GLN A 434 -1.53 10.79 7.15
N ASN A 435 -0.63 10.50 8.08
CA ASN A 435 -0.98 10.27 9.47
C ASN A 435 -1.43 11.56 10.18
N ALA A 436 -0.99 12.73 9.73
CA ALA A 436 -1.32 14.01 10.35
C ALA A 436 -2.82 14.24 10.49
N TYR A 437 -3.65 13.73 9.59
CA TYR A 437 -5.11 13.87 9.68
C TYR A 437 -5.71 13.22 10.94
N SER A 438 -5.37 11.97 11.20
CA SER A 438 -5.88 11.22 12.36
C SER A 438 -5.09 11.52 13.62
N GLN A 439 -3.76 11.56 13.53
CA GLN A 439 -2.89 11.73 14.69
C GLN A 439 -3.07 13.10 15.36
N SER A 440 -3.20 14.17 14.58
CA SER A 440 -3.42 15.51 15.16
C SER A 440 -4.73 15.64 15.93
N ARG A 441 -5.72 14.83 15.62
CA ARG A 441 -7.05 14.89 16.26
C ARG A 441 -7.15 13.98 17.49
N TYR A 442 -6.61 12.77 17.41
CA TYR A 442 -6.91 11.70 18.35
C TYR A 442 -5.72 11.26 19.19
N ASN A 443 -4.50 11.67 18.81
CA ASN A 443 -3.28 11.31 19.54
C ASN A 443 -2.64 12.55 20.16
N SER A 444 -2.73 12.69 21.47
CA SER A 444 -2.14 13.82 22.20
C SER A 444 -0.62 13.83 22.17
N SER A 445 0.03 12.67 21.96
CA SER A 445 1.49 12.54 21.86
C SER A 445 2.03 12.74 20.43
N PHE A 446 1.19 13.04 19.46
CA PHE A 446 1.65 13.33 18.10
C PHE A 446 2.35 14.68 18.07
N ASP A 447 3.66 14.65 17.99
CA ASP A 447 4.54 15.82 17.92
C ASP A 447 5.56 15.66 16.79
N PRO A 448 5.20 16.02 15.55
CA PRO A 448 6.12 15.92 14.42
C PRO A 448 7.26 16.92 14.55
N ASP A 449 8.47 16.50 14.18
CA ASP A 449 9.65 17.37 14.25
C ASP A 449 9.57 18.53 13.25
N GLY A 450 10.11 19.71 13.64
CA GLY A 450 10.03 20.94 12.88
C GLY A 450 10.73 20.88 11.53
N ASP A 451 11.81 20.10 11.40
CA ASP A 451 12.54 19.94 10.14
C ASP A 451 11.71 19.16 9.13
N SER A 452 11.10 18.07 9.54
CA SER A 452 10.19 17.28 8.70
C SER A 452 8.99 18.10 8.23
N VAL A 453 8.36 18.89 9.13
CA VAL A 453 7.23 19.76 8.77
C VAL A 453 7.68 20.86 7.82
N THR A 454 8.87 21.43 8.00
CA THR A 454 9.43 22.46 7.11
C THR A 454 9.70 21.88 5.70
N ILE A 455 10.24 20.67 5.59
CA ILE A 455 10.46 20.02 4.30
C ILE A 455 9.11 19.70 3.65
N LEU A 456 8.13 19.18 4.42
CA LEU A 456 6.78 18.92 3.94
C LEU A 456 6.10 20.18 3.40
N SER A 457 6.22 21.30 4.11
CA SER A 457 5.65 22.56 3.68
C SER A 457 6.18 22.99 2.30
N LYS A 458 7.51 22.89 2.07
CA LYS A 458 8.12 23.16 0.76
C LYS A 458 7.58 22.21 -0.33
N LYS A 459 7.43 20.91 -0.01
CA LYS A 459 6.88 19.92 -0.94
C LYS A 459 5.41 20.22 -1.27
N VAL A 460 4.59 20.57 -0.29
CA VAL A 460 3.17 20.91 -0.49
C VAL A 460 3.03 22.21 -1.29
N THR A 461 3.90 23.20 -1.05
CA THR A 461 3.95 24.43 -1.88
C THR A 461 4.21 24.07 -3.35
N LYS A 462 5.24 23.24 -3.62
CA LYS A 462 5.54 22.78 -4.97
C LYS A 462 4.38 21.97 -5.57
N PHE A 463 3.77 21.11 -4.77
CA PHE A 463 2.61 20.30 -5.16
C PHE A 463 1.44 21.15 -5.63
N ASN A 464 1.08 22.19 -4.87
CA ASN A 464 0.00 23.13 -5.24
C ASN A 464 0.33 23.89 -6.51
N GLN A 465 1.58 24.32 -6.70
CA GLN A 465 2.04 25.00 -7.93
C GLN A 465 1.95 24.07 -9.16
N VAL A 466 2.37 22.82 -9.04
CA VAL A 466 2.26 21.83 -10.12
C VAL A 466 0.79 21.56 -10.45
N ALA A 467 -0.05 21.37 -9.45
CA ALA A 467 -1.49 21.17 -9.65
C ALA A 467 -2.17 22.37 -10.35
N GLU A 468 -1.81 23.59 -9.96
CA GLU A 468 -2.33 24.81 -10.60
C GLU A 468 -1.89 24.92 -12.06
N ARG A 469 -0.65 24.56 -12.38
CA ARG A 469 -0.15 24.54 -13.75
C ARG A 469 -0.92 23.51 -14.60
N ILE A 470 -1.12 22.29 -14.07
CA ILE A 470 -1.90 21.25 -14.76
C ILE A 470 -3.35 21.70 -14.97
N TYR A 471 -3.95 22.35 -13.98
CA TYR A 471 -5.29 22.93 -14.13
C TYR A 471 -5.34 23.96 -15.26
N LYS A 472 -4.41 24.92 -15.29
CA LYS A 472 -4.34 25.95 -16.34
C LYS A 472 -4.18 25.33 -17.73
N GLN A 473 -3.31 24.32 -17.87
CA GLN A 473 -3.16 23.58 -19.12
C GLN A 473 -4.46 22.90 -19.54
N ASN A 474 -5.15 22.21 -18.63
CA ASN A 474 -6.45 21.60 -18.94
C ASN A 474 -7.51 22.63 -19.38
N ILE A 475 -7.50 23.84 -18.82
CA ILE A 475 -8.41 24.92 -19.25
C ILE A 475 -8.10 25.33 -20.70
N GLU A 476 -6.82 25.47 -21.05
CA GLU A 476 -6.44 25.82 -22.44
C GLU A 476 -6.79 24.68 -23.42
N ASP A 477 -6.53 23.41 -23.01
CA ASP A 477 -6.88 22.24 -23.83
C ASP A 477 -8.40 22.12 -24.10
N ILE A 478 -9.26 22.55 -23.15
CA ILE A 478 -10.71 22.57 -23.36
C ILE A 478 -11.12 23.67 -24.32
N LYS A 479 -10.43 24.84 -24.32
CA LYS A 479 -10.73 25.96 -25.20
C LYS A 479 -10.37 25.66 -26.66
N CYS A 480 -9.27 24.94 -26.92
CA CYS A 480 -8.89 24.48 -28.25
C CYS A 480 -9.83 23.39 -28.78
#